data_dfabbe44fd969a9998f655b45549a8e2
#
_entry.id   dfabbe44fd969a9998f655b45549a8e2
#
_cell.length_a   1.000
_cell.length_b   1.000
_cell.length_c   1.000
_cell.angle_alpha   90.00
_cell.angle_beta   90.00
_cell.angle_gamma   90.00
#
_symmetry.space_group_name_H-M   'P 1'
#
loop_
_entity.id
_entity.type
_entity.pdbx_description
1 polymer ?
#
loop_
_entity_poly.entity_id
_entity_poly.type
_entity_poly.pdbx_seq_one_letter_code
_entity_poly.pdbx_strand_id
1 'polypeptide(L)'
;MDFIIQNFYEFLTYTGFANATAGNLIMILVGGIFIWLAIKKDFEPLLLVPIGLGIILGNIPFRADAGLEIGLYEDNSVLNIFYQGVKQGWYPPLVFLGIGAMTDFSALISNPKLILIGAAAQFGIFGAYMIALALGFEPNQAAGIAIIGGADGPTAIFLSSKLSPNLMGAIAVCAYSYMALVPVIQPPLMRLLTTKKERVIKMKPARQVSQTEKILFPIIGLLLTTFIVPSGLPLLGMLFFGNLLKESGKTTRLAKTAGSSLNDIVVMLLGLTVGCSTQASEFLTLNTIKIFALGALAFVIASANGILFVKLMNLFLPKGKKLNPLIGNAGVSAVPMSARISNNLGLEYDRHNFLLMHAMGPNVAGVIGSAVAAGALLGFLN
;
A
#
# COMPACT_ATOMS: atom_id res chain seq x y z
N MET A 1 5.45 5.90 58.20
CA MET A 1 5.69 7.00 57.23
C MET A 1 6.56 6.53 56.08
N ASP A 2 7.58 5.76 56.34
CA ASP A 2 8.52 5.22 55.32
C ASP A 2 7.84 4.35 54.26
N PHE A 3 6.89 3.50 54.63
CA PHE A 3 6.11 2.67 53.72
C PHE A 3 5.30 3.52 52.70
N ILE A 4 4.68 4.62 53.14
CA ILE A 4 3.90 5.51 52.27
C ILE A 4 4.85 6.25 51.34
N ILE A 5 5.99 6.72 51.82
CA ILE A 5 7.00 7.42 51.02
C ILE A 5 7.60 6.50 50.00
N GLN A 6 7.89 5.25 50.37
CA GLN A 6 8.45 4.25 49.47
C GLN A 6 7.45 3.87 48.36
N ASN A 7 6.18 3.59 48.69
CA ASN A 7 5.15 3.32 47.69
C ASN A 7 4.88 4.54 46.79
N PHE A 8 4.94 5.74 47.31
CA PHE A 8 4.80 6.95 46.49
C PHE A 8 5.98 7.12 45.53
N TYR A 9 7.19 6.81 45.98
CA TYR A 9 8.38 6.83 45.14
C TYR A 9 8.33 5.73 44.06
N GLU A 10 7.91 4.53 44.41
CA GLU A 10 7.68 3.44 43.43
C GLU A 10 6.61 3.81 42.42
N PHE A 11 5.51 4.43 42.86
CA PHE A 11 4.50 4.93 41.92
C PHE A 11 5.07 5.97 40.95
N LEU A 12 5.89 6.91 41.43
CA LEU A 12 6.50 7.90 40.54
C LEU A 12 7.44 7.25 39.52
N THR A 13 8.28 6.30 39.94
CA THR A 13 9.19 5.59 39.05
C THR A 13 8.45 4.68 38.05
N TYR A 14 7.24 4.23 38.37
CA TYR A 14 6.38 3.46 37.50
C TYR A 14 5.74 4.29 36.40
N THR A 15 5.57 5.60 36.60
CA THR A 15 4.89 6.45 35.62
C THR A 15 5.65 6.57 34.30
N GLY A 16 4.90 6.74 33.21
CA GLY A 16 5.48 7.02 31.90
C GLY A 16 6.33 8.29 31.86
N PHE A 17 6.06 9.27 32.73
CA PHE A 17 6.88 10.49 32.83
C PHE A 17 8.30 10.23 33.30
N ALA A 18 8.49 9.29 34.24
CA ALA A 18 9.82 8.92 34.72
C ALA A 18 10.59 8.08 33.69
N ASN A 19 9.89 7.39 32.81
CA ASN A 19 10.48 6.47 31.82
C ASN A 19 10.55 7.11 30.41
N ALA A 20 10.12 8.35 30.24
CA ALA A 20 10.09 9.02 28.95
C ALA A 20 11.47 9.36 28.42
N THR A 21 11.75 8.95 27.19
CA THR A 21 12.95 9.35 26.44
C THR A 21 12.61 10.43 25.41
N ALA A 22 13.62 11.17 24.96
CA ALA A 22 13.46 12.13 23.87
C ALA A 22 12.90 11.45 22.60
N GLY A 23 13.30 10.22 22.34
CA GLY A 23 12.81 9.42 21.21
C GLY A 23 11.31 9.16 21.31
N ASN A 24 10.80 8.76 22.49
CA ASN A 24 9.36 8.58 22.70
C ASN A 24 8.55 9.84 22.40
N LEU A 25 9.02 11.01 22.91
CA LEU A 25 8.34 12.28 22.69
C LEU A 25 8.33 12.69 21.22
N ILE A 26 9.43 12.48 20.50
CA ILE A 26 9.51 12.72 19.06
C ILE A 26 8.51 11.83 18.32
N MET A 27 8.43 10.53 18.63
CA MET A 27 7.51 9.63 17.97
C MET A 27 6.04 9.91 18.29
N ILE A 28 5.72 10.31 19.52
CA ILE A 28 4.37 10.79 19.89
C ILE A 28 4.00 12.02 19.05
N LEU A 29 4.93 12.96 18.87
CA LEU A 29 4.72 14.11 17.98
C LEU A 29 4.50 13.68 16.53
N VAL A 30 5.30 12.72 16.02
CA VAL A 30 5.13 12.15 14.66
C VAL A 30 3.74 11.54 14.50
N GLY A 31 3.26 10.75 15.47
CA GLY A 31 1.91 10.19 15.47
C GLY A 31 0.83 11.29 15.43
N GLY A 32 1.00 12.36 16.22
CA GLY A 32 0.14 13.54 16.21
C GLY A 32 0.12 14.25 14.86
N ILE A 33 1.27 14.38 14.19
CA ILE A 33 1.38 14.95 12.84
C ILE A 33 0.62 14.09 11.82
N PHE A 34 0.69 12.76 11.91
CA PHE A 34 -0.04 11.86 11.02
C PHE A 34 -1.55 12.03 11.16
N ILE A 35 -2.05 12.08 12.40
CA ILE A 35 -3.47 12.35 12.68
C ILE A 35 -3.88 13.74 12.14
N TRP A 36 -3.04 14.75 12.36
CA TRP A 36 -3.31 16.10 11.84
C TRP A 36 -3.36 16.14 10.31
N LEU A 37 -2.42 15.48 9.60
CA LEU A 37 -2.42 15.38 8.15
C LEU A 37 -3.68 14.67 7.64
N ALA A 38 -4.07 13.58 8.29
CA ALA A 38 -5.28 12.86 7.96
C ALA A 38 -6.54 13.74 8.04
N ILE A 39 -6.69 14.47 9.15
CA ILE A 39 -7.89 15.27 9.44
C ILE A 39 -7.91 16.59 8.65
N LYS A 40 -6.77 17.31 8.56
CA LYS A 40 -6.71 18.64 7.94
C LYS A 40 -6.45 18.62 6.44
N LYS A 41 -5.75 17.60 5.94
CA LYS A 41 -5.36 17.48 4.52
C LYS A 41 -6.11 16.39 3.78
N ASP A 42 -6.96 15.63 4.49
CA ASP A 42 -7.72 14.49 3.93
C ASP A 42 -6.81 13.43 3.28
N PHE A 43 -5.61 13.25 3.87
CA PHE A 43 -4.62 12.29 3.40
C PHE A 43 -4.91 10.90 3.97
N GLU A 44 -5.61 10.07 3.20
CA GLU A 44 -5.97 8.69 3.54
C GLU A 44 -6.42 8.52 5.02
N PRO A 45 -7.50 9.19 5.46
CA PRO A 45 -7.87 9.25 6.89
C PRO A 45 -8.11 7.87 7.51
N LEU A 46 -8.66 6.93 6.73
CA LEU A 46 -8.96 5.57 7.20
C LEU A 46 -7.70 4.78 7.60
N LEU A 47 -6.54 5.18 7.08
CA LEU A 47 -5.24 4.54 7.37
C LEU A 47 -4.40 5.37 8.32
N LEU A 48 -4.23 6.68 8.03
CA LEU A 48 -3.31 7.52 8.80
C LEU A 48 -3.79 7.79 10.23
N VAL A 49 -5.09 7.83 10.49
CA VAL A 49 -5.60 8.00 11.86
C VAL A 49 -5.26 6.78 12.73
N PRO A 50 -5.59 5.54 12.35
CA PRO A 50 -5.17 4.36 13.12
C PRO A 50 -3.66 4.23 13.27
N ILE A 51 -2.88 4.48 12.19
CA ILE A 51 -1.41 4.43 12.25
C ILE A 51 -0.88 5.50 13.23
N GLY A 52 -1.35 6.75 13.13
CA GLY A 52 -0.92 7.84 13.99
C GLY A 52 -1.22 7.58 15.46
N LEU A 53 -2.42 7.05 15.76
CA LEU A 53 -2.77 6.62 17.12
C LEU A 53 -1.88 5.45 17.57
N GLY A 54 -1.65 4.48 16.69
CA GLY A 54 -0.75 3.37 16.97
C GLY A 54 0.67 3.83 17.30
N ILE A 55 1.23 4.78 16.53
CA ILE A 55 2.54 5.38 16.83
C ILE A 55 2.56 6.01 18.24
N ILE A 56 1.51 6.72 18.62
CA ILE A 56 1.39 7.29 19.95
C ILE A 56 1.38 6.16 21.00
N LEU A 57 0.51 5.16 20.86
CA LEU A 57 0.38 4.05 21.81
C LEU A 57 1.67 3.24 21.95
N GLY A 58 2.33 2.91 20.83
CA GLY A 58 3.58 2.14 20.84
C GLY A 58 4.79 2.88 21.40
N ASN A 59 4.68 4.19 21.60
CA ASN A 59 5.74 5.04 22.17
C ASN A 59 5.36 5.65 23.52
N ILE A 60 4.24 5.25 24.13
CA ILE A 60 3.97 5.55 25.54
C ILE A 60 4.99 4.78 26.38
N PRO A 61 5.86 5.46 27.13
CA PRO A 61 6.88 4.78 27.90
C PRO A 61 6.26 4.12 29.13
N PHE A 62 6.70 2.90 29.38
CA PHE A 62 6.34 2.15 30.60
C PHE A 62 7.55 1.35 31.07
N ARG A 63 7.50 0.94 32.31
CA ARG A 63 8.57 0.16 32.94
C ARG A 63 8.44 -1.31 32.53
N ALA A 64 9.34 -1.78 31.65
CA ALA A 64 9.27 -3.13 31.08
C ALA A 64 9.41 -4.26 32.10
N ASP A 65 10.17 -4.04 33.21
CA ASP A 65 10.37 -5.00 34.28
C ASP A 65 9.19 -5.07 35.29
N ALA A 66 8.16 -4.28 35.08
CA ALA A 66 6.97 -4.27 35.95
C ALA A 66 5.98 -5.43 35.68
N GLY A 67 6.22 -6.25 34.63
CA GLY A 67 5.37 -7.40 34.30
C GLY A 67 3.93 -7.03 33.94
N LEU A 68 3.71 -5.87 33.28
CA LEU A 68 2.37 -5.33 33.02
C LEU A 68 1.65 -6.01 31.86
N GLU A 69 2.37 -6.72 31.01
CA GLU A 69 1.85 -7.40 29.81
C GLU A 69 1.02 -6.46 28.90
N ILE A 70 1.49 -5.23 28.69
CA ILE A 70 0.79 -4.21 27.87
C ILE A 70 1.50 -3.86 26.56
N GLY A 71 2.77 -4.24 26.42
CA GLY A 71 3.59 -3.94 25.25
C GLY A 71 3.20 -4.73 24.00
N LEU A 72 3.51 -4.19 22.82
CA LEU A 72 3.21 -4.83 21.54
C LEU A 72 3.90 -6.20 21.40
N TYR A 73 5.09 -6.35 21.93
CA TYR A 73 5.92 -7.57 21.82
C TYR A 73 5.86 -8.46 23.05
N GLU A 74 5.07 -8.09 24.07
CA GLU A 74 4.86 -8.86 25.27
C GLU A 74 3.75 -9.90 25.03
N ASP A 75 4.06 -11.17 25.27
CA ASP A 75 3.10 -12.25 25.14
C ASP A 75 1.89 -11.99 26.07
N ASN A 76 0.69 -12.39 25.64
CA ASN A 76 -0.60 -12.18 26.30
C ASN A 76 -1.11 -10.74 26.36
N SER A 77 -0.36 -9.74 25.93
CA SER A 77 -0.90 -8.36 25.84
C SER A 77 -1.97 -8.29 24.75
N VAL A 78 -2.97 -7.44 24.94
CA VAL A 78 -4.03 -7.18 23.95
C VAL A 78 -3.43 -6.64 22.65
N LEU A 79 -2.42 -5.77 22.74
CA LEU A 79 -1.72 -5.26 21.56
C LEU A 79 -0.97 -6.35 20.81
N ASN A 80 -0.37 -7.32 21.52
CA ASN A 80 0.29 -8.46 20.89
C ASN A 80 -0.71 -9.37 20.18
N ILE A 81 -1.88 -9.64 20.76
CA ILE A 81 -2.94 -10.43 20.13
C ILE A 81 -3.34 -9.80 18.78
N PHE A 82 -3.55 -8.50 18.72
CA PHE A 82 -3.83 -7.81 17.45
C PHE A 82 -2.62 -7.84 16.52
N TYR A 83 -1.41 -7.69 17.03
CA TYR A 83 -0.19 -7.72 16.23
C TYR A 83 0.07 -9.07 15.58
N GLN A 84 -0.44 -10.17 16.13
CA GLN A 84 -0.33 -11.49 15.48
C GLN A 84 -0.92 -11.51 14.06
N GLY A 85 -1.95 -10.70 13.79
CA GLY A 85 -2.50 -10.55 12.45
C GLY A 85 -1.52 -9.98 11.42
N VAL A 86 -0.61 -9.12 11.87
CA VAL A 86 0.50 -8.60 11.06
C VAL A 86 1.64 -9.61 11.00
N LYS A 87 2.11 -10.10 12.14
CA LYS A 87 3.23 -11.03 12.28
C LYS A 87 3.02 -12.33 11.49
N GLN A 88 1.83 -12.90 11.57
CA GLN A 88 1.45 -14.11 10.83
C GLN A 88 1.04 -13.81 9.38
N GLY A 89 0.75 -12.55 9.05
CA GLY A 89 0.48 -12.10 7.69
C GLY A 89 -0.93 -12.38 7.19
N TRP A 90 -1.97 -12.46 8.06
CA TRP A 90 -3.35 -12.71 7.61
C TRP A 90 -4.18 -11.42 7.42
N TYR A 91 -3.80 -10.28 7.99
CA TYR A 91 -4.48 -9.00 7.68
C TYR A 91 -4.38 -8.60 6.20
N PRO A 92 -3.20 -8.61 5.54
CA PRO A 92 -3.09 -8.21 4.16
C PRO A 92 -3.99 -9.00 3.19
N PRO A 93 -4.07 -10.33 3.25
CA PRO A 93 -5.04 -11.10 2.47
C PRO A 93 -6.50 -10.69 2.70
N LEU A 94 -6.90 -10.38 3.93
CA LEU A 94 -8.25 -9.93 4.22
C LEU A 94 -8.54 -8.53 3.64
N VAL A 95 -7.55 -7.62 3.63
CA VAL A 95 -7.67 -6.34 2.93
C VAL A 95 -7.81 -6.58 1.41
N PHE A 96 -7.06 -7.52 0.84
CA PHE A 96 -7.20 -7.91 -0.57
C PHE A 96 -8.57 -8.48 -0.91
N LEU A 97 -9.20 -9.22 0.01
CA LEU A 97 -10.59 -9.67 -0.12
C LEU A 97 -11.54 -8.46 -0.26
N GLY A 98 -11.38 -7.46 0.60
CA GLY A 98 -12.13 -6.21 0.55
C GLY A 98 -11.91 -5.45 -0.75
N ILE A 99 -10.65 -5.26 -1.15
CA ILE A 99 -10.28 -4.62 -2.41
C ILE A 99 -10.92 -5.34 -3.59
N GLY A 100 -10.85 -6.68 -3.64
CA GLY A 100 -11.47 -7.49 -4.69
C GLY A 100 -12.99 -7.30 -4.77
N ALA A 101 -13.66 -7.25 -3.61
CA ALA A 101 -15.10 -7.04 -3.52
C ALA A 101 -15.55 -5.63 -3.94
N MET A 102 -14.68 -4.62 -3.78
CA MET A 102 -14.96 -3.24 -4.21
C MET A 102 -14.58 -2.99 -5.68
N THR A 103 -13.59 -3.71 -6.21
CA THR A 103 -13.00 -3.44 -7.51
C THR A 103 -13.92 -3.85 -8.67
N ASP A 104 -13.96 -3.01 -9.71
CA ASP A 104 -14.55 -3.34 -11.01
C ASP A 104 -13.43 -3.57 -12.05
N PHE A 105 -13.28 -4.82 -12.47
CA PHE A 105 -12.30 -5.22 -13.47
C PHE A 105 -12.75 -4.99 -14.91
N SER A 106 -13.94 -4.44 -15.15
CA SER A 106 -14.50 -4.26 -16.50
C SER A 106 -13.57 -3.49 -17.44
N ALA A 107 -12.89 -2.45 -16.93
CA ALA A 107 -11.93 -1.68 -17.72
C ALA A 107 -10.76 -2.55 -18.22
N LEU A 108 -10.27 -3.46 -17.37
CA LEU A 108 -9.19 -4.38 -17.69
C LEU A 108 -9.67 -5.49 -18.64
N ILE A 109 -10.82 -6.07 -18.41
CA ILE A 109 -11.44 -7.10 -19.25
C ILE A 109 -11.73 -6.54 -20.65
N SER A 110 -12.22 -5.30 -20.74
CA SER A 110 -12.51 -4.64 -22.03
C SER A 110 -11.26 -4.36 -22.86
N ASN A 111 -10.13 -4.11 -22.22
CA ASN A 111 -8.85 -3.84 -22.88
C ASN A 111 -7.68 -4.49 -22.13
N PRO A 112 -7.43 -5.80 -22.37
CA PRO A 112 -6.38 -6.55 -21.65
C PRO A 112 -4.96 -5.99 -21.81
N LYS A 113 -4.69 -5.19 -22.86
CA LYS A 113 -3.39 -4.53 -23.05
C LYS A 113 -3.04 -3.58 -21.90
N LEU A 114 -4.02 -3.12 -21.14
CA LEU A 114 -3.79 -2.27 -19.97
C LEU A 114 -3.06 -3.01 -18.84
N ILE A 115 -3.08 -4.36 -18.82
CA ILE A 115 -2.27 -5.19 -17.91
C ILE A 115 -0.78 -4.87 -18.06
N LEU A 116 -0.32 -4.68 -19.29
CA LEU A 116 1.08 -4.38 -19.58
C LEU A 116 1.54 -3.05 -18.96
N ILE A 117 0.63 -2.08 -18.82
CA ILE A 117 0.94 -0.80 -18.18
C ILE A 117 1.14 -0.99 -16.67
N GLY A 118 0.24 -1.76 -16.03
CA GLY A 118 0.41 -2.14 -14.61
C GLY A 118 1.70 -2.93 -14.40
N ALA A 119 2.01 -3.89 -15.26
CA ALA A 119 3.26 -4.66 -15.19
C ALA A 119 4.50 -3.76 -15.36
N ALA A 120 4.47 -2.79 -16.30
CA ALA A 120 5.57 -1.86 -16.51
C ALA A 120 5.83 -0.96 -15.29
N ALA A 121 4.79 -0.56 -14.56
CA ALA A 121 4.96 0.19 -13.32
C ALA A 121 5.71 -0.61 -12.25
N GLN A 122 5.56 -1.95 -12.22
CA GLN A 122 6.27 -2.80 -11.25
C GLN A 122 7.79 -2.84 -11.46
N PHE A 123 8.32 -2.37 -12.59
CA PHE A 123 9.77 -2.16 -12.73
C PHE A 123 10.33 -1.18 -11.68
N GLY A 124 9.47 -0.32 -11.09
CA GLY A 124 9.85 0.49 -9.93
C GLY A 124 10.27 -0.34 -8.72
N ILE A 125 9.60 -1.48 -8.46
CA ILE A 125 9.94 -2.41 -7.39
C ILE A 125 11.33 -3.02 -7.65
N PHE A 126 11.54 -3.60 -8.84
CA PHE A 126 12.81 -4.24 -9.17
C PHE A 126 13.97 -3.24 -9.26
N GLY A 127 13.72 -2.02 -9.77
CA GLY A 127 14.71 -0.94 -9.78
C GLY A 127 15.13 -0.53 -8.36
N ALA A 128 14.17 -0.36 -7.45
CA ALA A 128 14.43 -0.06 -6.06
C ALA A 128 15.16 -1.20 -5.33
N TYR A 129 14.84 -2.45 -5.67
CA TYR A 129 15.54 -3.63 -5.15
C TYR A 129 17.04 -3.57 -5.45
N MET A 130 17.40 -3.33 -6.72
CA MET A 130 18.80 -3.22 -7.14
C MET A 130 19.52 -2.05 -6.44
N ILE A 131 18.84 -0.92 -6.28
CA ILE A 131 19.42 0.25 -5.59
C ILE A 131 19.61 -0.05 -4.09
N ALA A 132 18.65 -0.71 -3.45
CA ALA A 132 18.75 -1.09 -2.04
C ALA A 132 19.93 -2.05 -1.79
N LEU A 133 20.14 -3.04 -2.67
CA LEU A 133 21.30 -3.92 -2.64
C LEU A 133 22.60 -3.12 -2.78
N ALA A 134 22.65 -2.18 -3.73
CA ALA A 134 23.82 -1.33 -3.94
C ALA A 134 24.14 -0.42 -2.72
N LEU A 135 23.13 -0.09 -1.91
CA LEU A 135 23.29 0.68 -0.66
C LEU A 135 23.64 -0.20 0.56
N GLY A 136 23.84 -1.50 0.35
CA GLY A 136 24.30 -2.44 1.37
C GLY A 136 23.21 -3.07 2.23
N PHE A 137 21.94 -3.00 1.82
CA PHE A 137 20.89 -3.78 2.48
C PHE A 137 21.00 -5.27 2.09
N GLU A 138 20.67 -6.14 3.02
CA GLU A 138 20.55 -7.57 2.74
C GLU A 138 19.42 -7.86 1.74
N PRO A 139 19.49 -8.94 0.95
CA PRO A 139 18.47 -9.25 -0.07
C PRO A 139 17.04 -9.24 0.44
N ASN A 140 16.79 -9.81 1.63
CA ASN A 140 15.47 -9.84 2.25
C ASN A 140 14.99 -8.44 2.65
N GLN A 141 15.88 -7.62 3.22
CA GLN A 141 15.60 -6.23 3.56
C GLN A 141 15.34 -5.39 2.30
N ALA A 142 16.18 -5.56 1.30
CA ALA A 142 16.05 -4.88 0.01
C ALA A 142 14.69 -5.17 -0.66
N ALA A 143 14.21 -6.43 -0.59
CA ALA A 143 12.90 -6.81 -1.10
C ALA A 143 11.75 -6.13 -0.33
N GLY A 144 11.81 -6.11 1.00
CA GLY A 144 10.85 -5.41 1.83
C GLY A 144 10.80 -3.90 1.56
N ILE A 145 11.95 -3.27 1.28
CA ILE A 145 12.03 -1.85 0.92
C ILE A 145 11.49 -1.61 -0.50
N ALA A 146 11.89 -2.45 -1.44
CA ALA A 146 11.57 -2.31 -2.85
C ALA A 146 10.07 -2.35 -3.13
N ILE A 147 9.32 -3.17 -2.39
CA ILE A 147 7.88 -3.35 -2.61
C ILE A 147 7.08 -2.06 -2.38
N ILE A 148 7.64 -1.09 -1.65
CA ILE A 148 7.05 0.25 -1.49
C ILE A 148 6.76 0.90 -2.85
N GLY A 149 7.59 0.62 -3.85
CA GLY A 149 7.41 1.12 -5.22
C GLY A 149 6.12 0.67 -5.90
N GLY A 150 5.50 -0.42 -5.44
CA GLY A 150 4.18 -0.85 -5.90
C GLY A 150 3.05 0.08 -5.46
N ALA A 151 3.30 0.94 -4.48
CA ALA A 151 2.31 1.81 -3.83
C ALA A 151 1.10 1.01 -3.29
N ASP A 152 1.39 -0.10 -2.63
CA ASP A 152 0.41 -1.05 -2.08
C ASP A 152 0.80 -1.38 -0.64
N GLY A 153 0.16 -0.71 0.32
CA GLY A 153 0.46 -0.86 1.74
C GLY A 153 0.29 -2.29 2.27
N PRO A 154 -0.85 -2.95 2.02
CA PRO A 154 -1.05 -4.34 2.41
C PRO A 154 0.00 -5.29 1.86
N THR A 155 0.37 -5.16 0.58
CA THR A 155 1.44 -5.96 -0.03
C THR A 155 2.80 -5.70 0.61
N ALA A 156 3.09 -4.43 0.94
CA ALA A 156 4.33 -4.06 1.62
C ALA A 156 4.43 -4.71 3.01
N ILE A 157 3.34 -4.72 3.77
CA ILE A 157 3.28 -5.39 5.07
C ILE A 157 3.41 -6.91 4.90
N PHE A 158 2.69 -7.51 3.95
CA PHE A 158 2.75 -8.95 3.71
C PHE A 158 4.18 -9.42 3.43
N LEU A 159 4.87 -8.75 2.52
CA LEU A 159 6.23 -9.14 2.15
C LEU A 159 7.23 -8.86 3.28
N SER A 160 7.18 -7.68 3.89
CA SER A 160 8.12 -7.30 4.95
C SER A 160 7.93 -8.11 6.22
N SER A 161 6.69 -8.51 6.57
CA SER A 161 6.45 -9.39 7.73
C SER A 161 7.11 -10.76 7.58
N LYS A 162 7.36 -11.21 6.35
CA LYS A 162 8.00 -12.51 6.05
C LYS A 162 9.51 -12.38 5.85
N LEU A 163 9.97 -11.37 5.10
CA LEU A 163 11.37 -11.25 4.69
C LEU A 163 12.20 -10.30 5.58
N SER A 164 11.59 -9.29 6.18
CA SER A 164 12.30 -8.25 6.94
C SER A 164 11.47 -7.74 8.15
N PRO A 165 11.11 -8.61 9.11
CA PRO A 165 10.22 -8.25 10.23
C PRO A 165 10.74 -7.08 11.06
N ASN A 166 12.05 -6.96 11.20
CA ASN A 166 12.74 -5.88 11.92
C ASN A 166 12.58 -4.49 11.25
N LEU A 167 12.34 -4.44 9.94
CA LEU A 167 12.12 -3.19 9.20
C LEU A 167 10.65 -2.95 8.86
N MET A 168 9.77 -3.88 9.21
CA MET A 168 8.37 -3.87 8.79
C MET A 168 7.65 -2.58 9.20
N GLY A 169 7.81 -2.10 10.44
CA GLY A 169 7.20 -0.86 10.90
C GLY A 169 7.62 0.35 10.05
N ALA A 170 8.92 0.50 9.79
CA ALA A 170 9.44 1.58 8.95
C ALA A 170 8.96 1.47 7.49
N ILE A 171 8.96 0.25 6.92
CA ILE A 171 8.49 -0.02 5.57
C ILE A 171 6.99 0.29 5.43
N ALA A 172 6.17 -0.14 6.38
CA ALA A 172 4.74 0.09 6.36
C ALA A 172 4.39 1.57 6.49
N VAL A 173 4.98 2.28 7.47
CA VAL A 173 4.78 3.73 7.62
C VAL A 173 5.23 4.48 6.37
N CYS A 174 6.37 4.09 5.78
CA CYS A 174 6.86 4.65 4.54
C CYS A 174 5.85 4.43 3.38
N ALA A 175 5.38 3.19 3.18
CA ALA A 175 4.43 2.85 2.12
C ALA A 175 3.13 3.67 2.22
N TYR A 176 2.53 3.74 3.41
CA TYR A 176 1.30 4.51 3.62
C TYR A 176 1.52 6.02 3.52
N SER A 177 2.67 6.52 3.98
CA SER A 177 3.02 7.95 3.81
C SER A 177 3.11 8.34 2.34
N TYR A 178 3.71 7.48 1.49
CA TYR A 178 3.76 7.77 0.05
C TYR A 178 2.41 7.62 -0.63
N MET A 179 1.57 6.68 -0.21
CA MET A 179 0.19 6.63 -0.69
C MET A 179 -0.55 7.95 -0.41
N ALA A 180 -0.38 8.51 0.79
CA ALA A 180 -0.95 9.81 1.14
C ALA A 180 -0.35 10.98 0.32
N LEU A 181 0.92 10.87 -0.10
CA LEU A 181 1.61 11.89 -0.90
C LEU A 181 1.43 11.74 -2.41
N VAL A 182 0.73 10.71 -2.87
CA VAL A 182 0.42 10.48 -4.31
C VAL A 182 -0.08 11.75 -5.01
N PRO A 183 -1.07 12.51 -4.45
CA PRO A 183 -1.56 13.73 -5.09
C PRO A 183 -0.52 14.85 -5.22
N VAL A 184 0.53 14.81 -4.45
CA VAL A 184 1.62 15.81 -4.45
C VAL A 184 2.73 15.40 -5.42
N ILE A 185 3.10 14.13 -5.44
CA ILE A 185 4.25 13.61 -6.19
C ILE A 185 3.91 13.37 -7.67
N GLN A 186 2.74 12.81 -7.97
CA GLN A 186 2.41 12.39 -9.33
C GLN A 186 2.18 13.53 -10.32
N PRO A 187 1.43 14.62 -10.02
CA PRO A 187 1.15 15.64 -11.00
C PRO A 187 2.39 16.35 -11.58
N PRO A 188 3.41 16.76 -10.79
CA PRO A 188 4.65 17.30 -11.33
C PRO A 188 5.38 16.31 -12.26
N LEU A 189 5.46 15.05 -11.85
CA LEU A 189 6.09 14.00 -12.65
C LEU A 189 5.37 13.77 -13.98
N MET A 190 4.05 13.71 -13.96
CA MET A 190 3.23 13.58 -15.17
C MET A 190 3.41 14.76 -16.12
N ARG A 191 3.48 16.00 -15.58
CA ARG A 191 3.74 17.18 -16.38
C ARG A 191 5.14 17.19 -16.98
N LEU A 192 6.14 16.68 -16.26
CA LEU A 192 7.52 16.56 -16.73
C LEU A 192 7.63 15.55 -17.88
N LEU A 193 6.98 14.41 -17.76
CA LEU A 193 7.14 13.28 -18.69
C LEU A 193 6.19 13.33 -19.89
N THR A 194 5.21 14.24 -19.93
CA THR A 194 4.23 14.31 -21.02
C THR A 194 4.16 15.70 -21.64
N THR A 195 3.90 15.77 -22.93
CA THR A 195 3.68 17.02 -23.67
C THR A 195 2.20 17.44 -23.59
N LYS A 196 1.93 18.73 -23.81
CA LYS A 196 0.53 19.24 -23.88
C LYS A 196 -0.31 18.51 -24.94
N LYS A 197 0.31 18.14 -26.08
CA LYS A 197 -0.37 17.40 -27.16
C LYS A 197 -0.76 15.97 -26.72
N GLU A 198 0.08 15.32 -25.94
CA GLU A 198 -0.18 13.97 -25.44
C GLU A 198 -1.29 13.97 -24.37
N ARG A 199 -1.37 15.01 -23.54
CA ARG A 199 -2.37 15.10 -22.44
C ARG A 199 -3.80 15.25 -22.93
N VAL A 200 -4.00 15.76 -24.16
CA VAL A 200 -5.32 15.93 -24.76
C VAL A 200 -5.74 14.77 -25.68
N ILE A 201 -4.96 13.69 -25.74
CA ILE A 201 -5.36 12.49 -26.50
C ILE A 201 -6.65 11.94 -25.91
N LYS A 202 -7.72 11.89 -26.72
CA LYS A 202 -9.01 11.29 -26.36
C LYS A 202 -8.99 9.79 -26.65
N MET A 203 -9.39 9.03 -25.67
CA MET A 203 -9.49 7.57 -25.80
C MET A 203 -10.93 7.17 -26.16
N LYS A 204 -11.06 6.12 -26.97
CA LYS A 204 -12.37 5.58 -27.32
C LYS A 204 -13.00 4.94 -26.08
N PRO A 205 -14.34 5.05 -25.92
CA PRO A 205 -15.06 4.36 -24.85
C PRO A 205 -14.73 2.86 -24.83
N ALA A 206 -14.66 2.30 -23.62
CA ALA A 206 -14.48 0.87 -23.45
C ALA A 206 -15.69 0.09 -23.99
N ARG A 207 -15.45 -1.13 -24.50
CA ARG A 207 -16.55 -2.01 -24.86
C ARG A 207 -17.35 -2.44 -23.61
N GLN A 208 -18.60 -2.75 -23.80
CA GLN A 208 -19.38 -3.38 -22.75
C GLN A 208 -18.85 -4.80 -22.49
N VAL A 209 -18.76 -5.17 -21.20
CA VAL A 209 -18.33 -6.47 -20.74
C VAL A 209 -19.53 -7.27 -20.30
N SER A 210 -19.65 -8.51 -20.77
CA SER A 210 -20.74 -9.41 -20.39
C SER A 210 -20.60 -9.90 -18.95
N GLN A 211 -21.70 -10.28 -18.32
CA GLN A 211 -21.70 -10.85 -16.98
C GLN A 211 -20.88 -12.14 -16.89
N THR A 212 -20.90 -12.96 -17.92
CA THR A 212 -20.10 -14.18 -18.00
C THR A 212 -18.60 -13.88 -17.97
N GLU A 213 -18.14 -12.87 -18.74
CA GLU A 213 -16.74 -12.45 -18.71
C GLU A 213 -16.33 -11.95 -17.31
N LYS A 214 -17.19 -11.20 -16.62
CA LYS A 214 -16.96 -10.71 -15.26
C LYS A 214 -16.82 -11.83 -14.23
N ILE A 215 -17.60 -12.91 -14.36
CA ILE A 215 -17.54 -14.08 -13.47
C ILE A 215 -16.31 -14.95 -13.78
N LEU A 216 -15.99 -15.15 -15.07
CA LEU A 216 -14.84 -15.98 -15.46
C LEU A 216 -13.50 -15.30 -15.19
N PHE A 217 -13.44 -13.99 -15.28
CA PHE A 217 -12.19 -13.24 -15.11
C PHE A 217 -11.47 -13.53 -13.78
N PRO A 218 -12.11 -13.47 -12.60
CA PRO A 218 -11.43 -13.77 -11.33
C PRO A 218 -10.96 -15.22 -11.24
N ILE A 219 -11.68 -16.18 -11.82
CA ILE A 219 -11.27 -17.59 -11.82
C ILE A 219 -10.03 -17.79 -12.70
N ILE A 220 -10.08 -17.29 -13.93
CA ILE A 220 -8.96 -17.41 -14.88
C ILE A 220 -7.75 -16.62 -14.38
N GLY A 221 -7.98 -15.40 -13.87
CA GLY A 221 -6.94 -14.54 -13.32
C GLY A 221 -6.23 -15.19 -12.13
N LEU A 222 -7.00 -15.80 -11.20
CA LEU A 222 -6.45 -16.56 -10.09
C LEU A 222 -5.55 -17.69 -10.59
N LEU A 223 -6.06 -18.56 -11.45
CA LEU A 223 -5.31 -19.71 -11.94
C LEU A 223 -4.04 -19.29 -12.68
N LEU A 224 -4.13 -18.32 -13.60
CA LEU A 224 -2.97 -17.86 -14.37
C LEU A 224 -1.90 -17.26 -13.45
N THR A 225 -2.27 -16.39 -12.53
CA THR A 225 -1.30 -15.69 -11.69
C THR A 225 -0.67 -16.62 -10.65
N THR A 226 -1.45 -17.53 -10.04
CA THR A 226 -0.93 -18.43 -9.02
C THR A 226 -0.18 -19.65 -9.57
N PHE A 227 -0.46 -20.07 -10.81
CA PHE A 227 0.38 -21.09 -11.48
C PHE A 227 1.75 -20.53 -11.88
N ILE A 228 1.84 -19.21 -12.17
CA ILE A 228 3.13 -18.56 -12.47
C ILE A 228 3.86 -18.22 -11.15
N VAL A 229 3.16 -17.72 -10.15
CA VAL A 229 3.73 -17.28 -8.86
C VAL A 229 2.89 -17.86 -7.69
N PRO A 230 3.14 -19.12 -7.29
CA PRO A 230 2.36 -19.78 -6.21
C PRO A 230 2.43 -19.05 -4.88
N SER A 231 3.55 -18.45 -4.53
CA SER A 231 3.76 -17.68 -3.30
C SER A 231 2.89 -16.40 -3.19
N GLY A 232 2.33 -15.94 -4.31
CA GLY A 232 1.33 -14.86 -4.35
C GLY A 232 -0.11 -15.32 -3.99
N LEU A 233 -0.34 -16.64 -3.82
CA LEU A 233 -1.67 -17.21 -3.57
C LEU A 233 -2.46 -16.53 -2.44
N PRO A 234 -1.88 -16.20 -1.28
CA PRO A 234 -2.66 -15.58 -0.20
C PRO A 234 -3.27 -14.23 -0.60
N LEU A 235 -2.53 -13.38 -1.30
CA LEU A 235 -3.01 -12.06 -1.74
C LEU A 235 -3.93 -12.16 -2.95
N LEU A 236 -3.46 -12.83 -4.01
CA LEU A 236 -4.21 -12.98 -5.26
C LEU A 236 -5.47 -13.82 -5.10
N GLY A 237 -5.38 -14.89 -4.29
CA GLY A 237 -6.54 -15.72 -3.96
C GLY A 237 -7.67 -14.92 -3.34
N MET A 238 -7.35 -14.10 -2.35
CA MET A 238 -8.34 -13.27 -1.66
C MET A 238 -8.84 -12.12 -2.54
N LEU A 239 -7.99 -11.50 -3.37
CA LEU A 239 -8.41 -10.49 -4.35
C LEU A 239 -9.47 -11.04 -5.32
N PHE A 240 -9.15 -12.15 -5.96
CA PHE A 240 -10.05 -12.76 -6.94
C PHE A 240 -11.28 -13.39 -6.29
N PHE A 241 -11.15 -13.92 -5.07
CA PHE A 241 -12.31 -14.40 -4.30
C PHE A 241 -13.27 -13.25 -3.98
N GLY A 242 -12.80 -12.11 -3.49
CA GLY A 242 -13.62 -10.93 -3.24
C GLY A 242 -14.36 -10.46 -4.50
N ASN A 243 -13.66 -10.44 -5.64
CA ASN A 243 -14.26 -10.07 -6.91
C ASN A 243 -15.32 -11.08 -7.38
N LEU A 244 -15.06 -12.37 -7.22
CA LEU A 244 -16.03 -13.43 -7.54
C LEU A 244 -17.30 -13.30 -6.68
N LEU A 245 -17.18 -12.99 -5.39
CA LEU A 245 -18.32 -12.73 -4.51
C LEU A 245 -19.19 -11.59 -5.05
N LYS A 246 -18.59 -10.53 -5.57
CA LYS A 246 -19.28 -9.39 -6.17
C LYS A 246 -19.95 -9.76 -7.49
N GLU A 247 -19.17 -10.28 -8.43
CA GLU A 247 -19.62 -10.48 -9.82
C GLU A 247 -20.54 -11.68 -9.97
N SER A 248 -20.61 -12.61 -9.03
CA SER A 248 -21.56 -13.74 -9.03
C SER A 248 -23.01 -13.27 -9.01
N GLY A 249 -23.31 -12.08 -8.49
CA GLY A 249 -24.66 -11.56 -8.29
C GLY A 249 -25.48 -12.31 -7.23
N LYS A 250 -25.00 -13.46 -6.75
CA LYS A 250 -25.70 -14.31 -5.76
C LYS A 250 -25.19 -14.10 -4.33
N THR A 251 -23.95 -13.64 -4.20
CA THR A 251 -23.28 -13.41 -2.91
C THR A 251 -23.06 -11.93 -2.59
N THR A 252 -23.94 -11.07 -3.10
CA THR A 252 -23.85 -9.59 -2.95
C THR A 252 -23.75 -9.16 -1.48
N ARG A 253 -24.44 -9.87 -0.57
CA ARG A 253 -24.35 -9.60 0.88
C ARG A 253 -22.94 -9.84 1.39
N LEU A 254 -22.28 -10.94 0.99
CA LEU A 254 -20.91 -11.25 1.39
C LEU A 254 -19.92 -10.25 0.79
N ALA A 255 -20.08 -9.90 -0.48
CA ALA A 255 -19.27 -8.89 -1.14
C ALA A 255 -19.36 -7.53 -0.43
N LYS A 256 -20.59 -7.10 -0.07
CA LYS A 256 -20.81 -5.87 0.69
C LYS A 256 -20.11 -5.92 2.06
N THR A 257 -20.24 -7.01 2.80
CA THR A 257 -19.58 -7.17 4.11
C THR A 257 -18.06 -7.15 3.96
N ALA A 258 -17.52 -7.86 2.96
CA ALA A 258 -16.07 -7.93 2.70
C ALA A 258 -15.50 -6.56 2.31
N GLY A 259 -16.19 -5.83 1.43
CA GLY A 259 -15.73 -4.51 0.93
C GLY A 259 -16.08 -3.32 1.84
N SER A 260 -16.76 -3.54 2.96
CA SER A 260 -17.08 -2.48 3.92
C SER A 260 -16.64 -2.89 5.32
N SER A 261 -17.54 -3.40 6.15
CA SER A 261 -17.30 -3.62 7.59
C SER A 261 -16.09 -4.50 7.89
N LEU A 262 -15.90 -5.61 7.17
CA LEU A 262 -14.73 -6.47 7.39
C LEU A 262 -13.43 -5.73 7.01
N ASN A 263 -13.41 -5.10 5.85
CA ASN A 263 -12.26 -4.32 5.39
C ASN A 263 -11.90 -3.21 6.38
N ASP A 264 -12.90 -2.46 6.84
CA ASP A 264 -12.70 -1.34 7.77
C ASP A 264 -12.15 -1.82 9.12
N ILE A 265 -12.68 -2.94 9.67
CA ILE A 265 -12.17 -3.53 10.91
C ILE A 265 -10.72 -3.97 10.73
N VAL A 266 -10.42 -4.68 9.64
CA VAL A 266 -9.06 -5.19 9.39
C VAL A 266 -8.07 -4.04 9.16
N VAL A 267 -8.46 -3.02 8.41
CA VAL A 267 -7.63 -1.83 8.14
C VAL A 267 -7.35 -1.05 9.43
N MET A 268 -8.35 -0.92 10.31
CA MET A 268 -8.21 -0.26 11.60
C MET A 268 -7.22 -1.01 12.51
N LEU A 269 -7.37 -2.34 12.64
CA LEU A 269 -6.48 -3.16 13.45
C LEU A 269 -5.06 -3.21 12.88
N LEU A 270 -4.94 -3.33 11.56
CA LEU A 270 -3.66 -3.31 10.86
C LEU A 270 -2.95 -1.97 11.03
N GLY A 271 -3.64 -0.84 10.82
CA GLY A 271 -3.07 0.49 10.99
C GLY A 271 -2.60 0.74 12.42
N LEU A 272 -3.44 0.38 13.40
CA LEU A 272 -3.10 0.50 14.82
C LEU A 272 -1.84 -0.28 15.18
N THR A 273 -1.79 -1.55 14.82
CA THR A 273 -0.68 -2.46 15.19
C THR A 273 0.62 -2.12 14.45
N VAL A 274 0.54 -1.71 13.19
CA VAL A 274 1.67 -1.19 12.43
C VAL A 274 2.20 0.10 13.05
N GLY A 275 1.30 1.01 13.43
CA GLY A 275 1.70 2.20 14.18
C GLY A 275 2.41 1.86 15.49
N CYS A 276 1.85 0.94 16.29
CA CYS A 276 2.47 0.50 17.55
C CYS A 276 3.85 -0.15 17.35
N SER A 277 4.11 -0.80 16.22
CA SER A 277 5.42 -1.39 15.92
C SER A 277 6.48 -0.34 15.55
N THR A 278 6.08 0.91 15.36
CA THR A 278 6.98 2.02 15.01
C THR A 278 7.56 2.67 16.27
N GLN A 279 8.38 1.91 16.99
CA GLN A 279 9.01 2.38 18.22
C GLN A 279 10.22 3.25 17.93
N ALA A 280 10.53 4.19 18.84
CA ALA A 280 11.62 5.14 18.68
C ALA A 280 12.99 4.48 18.44
N SER A 281 13.29 3.38 19.13
CA SER A 281 14.53 2.60 19.01
C SER A 281 14.73 2.05 17.61
N GLU A 282 13.67 1.62 16.96
CA GLU A 282 13.69 1.00 15.64
C GLU A 282 13.53 2.03 14.51
N PHE A 283 12.74 3.06 14.76
CA PHE A 283 12.34 4.01 13.73
C PHE A 283 13.33 5.19 13.57
N LEU A 284 13.87 5.72 14.67
CA LEU A 284 14.78 6.87 14.64
C LEU A 284 16.22 6.43 14.30
N THR A 285 16.38 5.73 13.18
CA THR A 285 17.67 5.19 12.71
C THR A 285 18.03 5.74 11.32
N LEU A 286 19.32 5.67 10.98
CA LEU A 286 19.78 6.04 9.64
C LEU A 286 19.16 5.14 8.56
N ASN A 287 18.88 3.88 8.88
CA ASN A 287 18.24 2.95 7.95
C ASN A 287 16.83 3.39 7.60
N THR A 288 16.07 3.92 8.54
CA THR A 288 14.74 4.47 8.30
C THR A 288 14.78 5.63 7.30
N ILE A 289 15.76 6.54 7.42
CA ILE A 289 15.94 7.65 6.45
C ILE A 289 16.23 7.09 5.06
N LYS A 290 17.11 6.07 4.96
CA LYS A 290 17.40 5.39 3.69
C LYS A 290 16.14 4.73 3.11
N ILE A 291 15.32 4.07 3.94
CA ILE A 291 14.06 3.43 3.53
C ILE A 291 13.11 4.47 2.95
N PHE A 292 12.95 5.62 3.62
CA PHE A 292 12.12 6.71 3.09
C PHE A 292 12.67 7.24 1.76
N ALA A 293 13.94 7.51 1.63
CA ALA A 293 14.54 7.98 0.37
C ALA A 293 14.36 6.95 -0.75
N LEU A 294 14.61 5.68 -0.49
CA LEU A 294 14.42 4.58 -1.45
C LEU A 294 12.95 4.39 -1.83
N GLY A 295 12.04 4.47 -0.88
CA GLY A 295 10.60 4.37 -1.13
C GLY A 295 10.09 5.49 -2.04
N ALA A 296 10.53 6.75 -1.79
CA ALA A 296 10.22 7.88 -2.67
C ALA A 296 10.73 7.63 -4.10
N LEU A 297 11.98 7.20 -4.21
CA LEU A 297 12.61 6.91 -5.51
C LEU A 297 11.88 5.77 -6.22
N ALA A 298 11.57 4.69 -5.52
CA ALA A 298 10.82 3.55 -6.05
C ALA A 298 9.47 3.97 -6.63
N PHE A 299 8.73 4.80 -5.89
CA PHE A 299 7.44 5.32 -6.30
C PHE A 299 7.52 6.22 -7.54
N VAL A 300 8.53 7.10 -7.59
CA VAL A 300 8.80 7.97 -8.76
C VAL A 300 9.15 7.11 -9.98
N ILE A 301 10.03 6.11 -9.83
CA ILE A 301 10.42 5.20 -10.92
C ILE A 301 9.20 4.42 -11.42
N ALA A 302 8.37 3.88 -10.53
CA ALA A 302 7.17 3.14 -10.90
C ALA A 302 6.18 3.99 -11.72
N SER A 303 5.86 5.20 -11.24
CA SER A 303 4.98 6.13 -11.94
C SER A 303 5.56 6.57 -13.29
N ALA A 304 6.87 6.84 -13.33
CA ALA A 304 7.57 7.21 -14.58
C ALA A 304 7.53 6.07 -15.61
N ASN A 305 7.84 4.85 -15.19
CA ASN A 305 7.84 3.68 -16.07
C ASN A 305 6.46 3.42 -16.67
N GLY A 306 5.39 3.55 -15.88
CA GLY A 306 4.03 3.42 -16.41
C GLY A 306 3.74 4.45 -17.51
N ILE A 307 4.10 5.72 -17.31
CA ILE A 307 3.90 6.80 -18.30
C ILE A 307 4.74 6.54 -19.55
N LEU A 308 6.03 6.26 -19.38
CA LEU A 308 6.97 6.02 -20.48
C LEU A 308 6.58 4.78 -21.29
N PHE A 309 6.07 3.75 -20.62
CA PHE A 309 5.60 2.54 -21.30
C PHE A 309 4.39 2.81 -22.19
N VAL A 310 3.43 3.65 -21.77
CA VAL A 310 2.32 4.06 -22.65
C VAL A 310 2.85 4.83 -23.85
N LYS A 311 3.87 5.69 -23.67
CA LYS A 311 4.52 6.38 -24.81
C LYS A 311 5.18 5.39 -25.75
N LEU A 312 5.87 4.38 -25.21
CA LEU A 312 6.46 3.30 -26.00
C LEU A 312 5.38 2.52 -26.77
N MET A 313 4.28 2.14 -26.13
CA MET A 313 3.15 1.48 -26.80
C MET A 313 2.61 2.34 -27.95
N ASN A 314 2.55 3.66 -27.77
CA ASN A 314 2.05 4.58 -28.78
C ASN A 314 2.93 4.66 -30.05
N LEU A 315 4.18 4.21 -30.00
CA LEU A 315 5.03 4.08 -31.21
C LEU A 315 4.52 2.98 -32.15
N PHE A 316 3.94 1.93 -31.56
CA PHE A 316 3.42 0.77 -32.33
C PHE A 316 1.92 0.87 -32.62
N LEU A 317 1.21 1.85 -32.04
CA LEU A 317 -0.22 2.03 -32.24
C LEU A 317 -0.50 2.98 -33.39
N PRO A 318 -1.48 2.67 -34.29
CA PRO A 318 -1.84 3.54 -35.37
C PRO A 318 -2.45 4.87 -34.89
N LYS A 319 -2.36 5.91 -35.73
CA LYS A 319 -3.01 7.20 -35.50
C LYS A 319 -4.51 6.97 -35.26
N GLY A 320 -5.06 7.48 -34.16
CA GLY A 320 -6.48 7.29 -33.77
C GLY A 320 -6.76 6.12 -32.81
N LYS A 321 -5.75 5.28 -32.50
CA LYS A 321 -5.82 4.25 -31.43
C LYS A 321 -4.80 4.49 -30.33
N LYS A 322 -4.14 5.66 -30.33
CA LYS A 322 -3.16 6.02 -29.31
C LYS A 322 -3.81 6.15 -27.93
N LEU A 323 -3.06 5.71 -26.91
CA LEU A 323 -3.44 5.84 -25.52
C LEU A 323 -2.95 7.19 -24.98
N ASN A 324 -3.71 7.77 -24.05
CA ASN A 324 -3.26 8.96 -23.34
C ASN A 324 -2.19 8.55 -22.31
N PRO A 325 -0.95 9.08 -22.38
CA PRO A 325 0.13 8.68 -21.48
C PRO A 325 -0.17 8.94 -19.99
N LEU A 326 -1.10 9.84 -19.68
CA LEU A 326 -1.51 10.12 -18.32
C LEU A 326 -2.07 8.89 -17.61
N ILE A 327 -2.69 7.92 -18.34
CA ILE A 327 -3.19 6.70 -17.70
C ILE A 327 -2.07 5.78 -17.22
N GLY A 328 -0.86 5.92 -17.77
CA GLY A 328 0.30 5.15 -17.35
C GLY A 328 0.70 5.41 -15.90
N ASN A 329 0.47 6.64 -15.42
CA ASN A 329 0.66 6.99 -14.02
C ASN A 329 -0.15 6.12 -13.06
N ALA A 330 -1.31 5.64 -13.50
CA ALA A 330 -2.18 4.80 -12.69
C ALA A 330 -1.74 3.33 -12.62
N GLY A 331 -0.64 2.94 -13.29
CA GLY A 331 -0.08 1.59 -13.20
C GLY A 331 0.44 1.21 -11.82
N VAL A 332 0.64 2.17 -10.91
CA VAL A 332 0.87 1.91 -9.49
C VAL A 332 -0.43 1.52 -8.78
N SER A 333 -0.31 0.76 -7.70
CA SER A 333 -1.44 0.12 -7.01
C SER A 333 -2.27 1.05 -6.09
N ALA A 334 -2.01 2.37 -6.07
CA ALA A 334 -2.77 3.33 -5.26
C ALA A 334 -4.20 3.53 -5.83
N VAL A 335 -5.10 2.60 -5.53
CA VAL A 335 -6.48 2.56 -6.05
C VAL A 335 -7.45 3.30 -5.11
N PRO A 336 -8.35 4.14 -5.62
CA PRO A 336 -8.46 4.68 -7.00
C PRO A 336 -7.71 6.01 -7.20
N MET A 337 -6.84 6.39 -6.27
CA MET A 337 -6.26 7.73 -6.19
C MET A 337 -5.44 8.09 -7.43
N SER A 338 -4.53 7.22 -7.86
CA SER A 338 -3.70 7.48 -9.07
C SER A 338 -4.55 7.62 -10.34
N ALA A 339 -5.65 6.87 -10.45
CA ALA A 339 -6.58 7.00 -11.56
C ALA A 339 -7.33 8.35 -11.54
N ARG A 340 -7.74 8.82 -10.36
CA ARG A 340 -8.35 10.16 -10.18
C ARG A 340 -7.37 11.27 -10.55
N ILE A 341 -6.10 11.15 -10.16
CA ILE A 341 -5.07 12.15 -10.51
C ILE A 341 -4.87 12.20 -12.02
N SER A 342 -4.79 11.05 -12.70
CA SER A 342 -4.70 10.99 -14.15
C SER A 342 -5.90 11.67 -14.82
N ASN A 343 -7.11 11.46 -14.33
CA ASN A 343 -8.32 12.09 -14.80
C ASN A 343 -8.31 13.61 -14.57
N ASN A 344 -8.00 14.04 -13.35
CA ASN A 344 -8.00 15.45 -12.99
C ASN A 344 -7.00 16.24 -13.85
N LEU A 345 -5.79 15.68 -14.03
CA LEU A 345 -4.79 16.32 -14.90
C LEU A 345 -5.24 16.35 -16.37
N GLY A 346 -5.93 15.31 -16.86
CA GLY A 346 -6.53 15.31 -18.19
C GLY A 346 -7.56 16.44 -18.37
N LEU A 347 -8.44 16.62 -17.39
CA LEU A 347 -9.47 17.67 -17.38
C LEU A 347 -8.90 19.10 -17.28
N GLU A 348 -7.72 19.29 -16.67
CA GLU A 348 -7.04 20.59 -16.66
C GLU A 348 -6.68 21.07 -18.07
N TYR A 349 -6.38 20.16 -19.00
CA TYR A 349 -5.96 20.47 -20.38
C TYR A 349 -7.11 20.41 -21.41
N ASP A 350 -8.10 19.55 -21.16
CA ASP A 350 -9.34 19.45 -21.96
C ASP A 350 -10.48 18.99 -21.06
N ARG A 351 -11.44 19.87 -20.79
CA ARG A 351 -12.60 19.63 -19.90
C ARG A 351 -13.51 18.47 -20.34
N HIS A 352 -13.35 17.98 -21.57
CA HIS A 352 -14.12 16.85 -22.12
C HIS A 352 -13.28 15.56 -22.21
N ASN A 353 -12.06 15.55 -21.67
CA ASN A 353 -11.16 14.39 -21.74
C ASN A 353 -11.24 13.58 -20.43
N PHE A 354 -12.29 12.79 -20.27
CA PHE A 354 -12.50 11.94 -19.11
C PHE A 354 -11.64 10.68 -19.20
N LEU A 355 -10.61 10.58 -18.35
CA LEU A 355 -9.65 9.47 -18.34
C LEU A 355 -9.89 8.46 -17.22
N LEU A 356 -10.82 8.71 -16.28
CA LEU A 356 -10.98 7.88 -15.07
C LEU A 356 -11.16 6.40 -15.40
N MET A 357 -12.14 6.07 -16.24
CA MET A 357 -12.42 4.67 -16.58
C MET A 357 -11.28 4.00 -17.31
N HIS A 358 -10.51 4.76 -18.11
CA HIS A 358 -9.34 4.25 -18.81
C HIS A 358 -8.15 4.05 -17.87
N ALA A 359 -7.97 4.92 -16.87
CA ALA A 359 -6.92 4.85 -15.87
C ALA A 359 -7.19 3.75 -14.83
N MET A 360 -8.47 3.39 -14.59
CA MET A 360 -8.81 2.29 -13.68
C MET A 360 -8.26 0.94 -14.15
N GLY A 361 -8.17 0.71 -15.48
CA GLY A 361 -7.59 -0.53 -16.01
C GLY A 361 -6.14 -0.75 -15.56
N PRO A 362 -5.20 0.15 -15.89
CA PRO A 362 -3.83 0.08 -15.38
C PRO A 362 -3.74 0.07 -13.85
N ASN A 363 -4.61 0.80 -13.15
CA ASN A 363 -4.60 0.91 -11.70
C ASN A 363 -4.90 -0.43 -11.02
N VAL A 364 -5.91 -1.12 -11.50
CA VAL A 364 -6.26 -2.45 -11.00
C VAL A 364 -5.22 -3.51 -11.45
N ALA A 365 -4.67 -3.37 -12.65
CA ALA A 365 -3.55 -4.20 -13.09
C ALA A 365 -2.32 -4.02 -12.19
N GLY A 366 -2.11 -2.81 -11.64
CA GLY A 366 -1.08 -2.51 -10.65
C GLY A 366 -1.24 -3.33 -9.37
N VAL A 367 -2.48 -3.50 -8.86
CA VAL A 367 -2.75 -4.33 -7.66
C VAL A 367 -2.37 -5.79 -7.89
N ILE A 368 -2.78 -6.33 -9.03
CA ILE A 368 -2.37 -7.70 -9.41
C ILE A 368 -0.85 -7.77 -9.55
N GLY A 369 -0.24 -6.77 -10.20
CA GLY A 369 1.19 -6.69 -10.43
C GLY A 369 2.01 -6.61 -9.15
N SER A 370 1.61 -5.79 -8.17
CA SER A 370 2.30 -5.69 -6.86
C SER A 370 2.23 -7.00 -6.09
N ALA A 371 1.06 -7.67 -6.07
CA ALA A 371 0.90 -8.96 -5.42
C ALA A 371 1.72 -10.08 -6.10
N VAL A 372 1.80 -10.08 -7.45
CA VAL A 372 2.67 -10.97 -8.21
C VAL A 372 4.15 -10.70 -7.91
N ALA A 373 4.56 -9.42 -7.89
CA ALA A 373 5.94 -9.05 -7.58
C ALA A 373 6.33 -9.45 -6.15
N ALA A 374 5.45 -9.22 -5.17
CA ALA A 374 5.67 -9.67 -3.79
C ALA A 374 5.79 -11.19 -3.69
N GLY A 375 4.89 -11.91 -4.36
CA GLY A 375 4.97 -13.36 -4.44
C GLY A 375 6.29 -13.82 -5.08
N ALA A 376 6.71 -13.22 -6.19
CA ALA A 376 7.97 -13.57 -6.86
C ALA A 376 9.16 -13.34 -5.92
N LEU A 377 9.26 -12.17 -5.27
CA LEU A 377 10.32 -11.88 -4.31
C LEU A 377 10.31 -12.86 -3.13
N LEU A 378 9.12 -13.17 -2.60
CA LEU A 378 8.99 -14.16 -1.53
C LEU A 378 9.43 -15.56 -1.98
N GLY A 379 9.09 -15.98 -3.19
CA GLY A 379 9.46 -17.30 -3.71
C GLY A 379 10.95 -17.45 -4.03
N PHE A 380 11.64 -16.34 -4.36
CA PHE A 380 13.08 -16.37 -4.66
C PHE A 380 13.97 -16.21 -3.42
N LEU A 381 13.47 -15.59 -2.36
CA LEU A 381 14.26 -15.21 -1.19
C LEU A 381 13.96 -16.03 0.08
N ASN A 382 13.01 -16.94 0.01
CA ASN A 382 12.59 -17.80 1.15
C ASN A 382 13.33 -19.13 1.16
#